data_9f782a9a58dac87e1153459afa16205f
#
_entry.id   9f782a9a58dac87e1153459afa16205f
#
_cell.length_a   1.000
_cell.length_b   1.000
_cell.length_c   1.000
_cell.angle_alpha   90.00
_cell.angle_beta   90.00
_cell.angle_gamma   90.00
#
_symmetry.space_group_name_H-M   'P 1'
#
loop_
_entity.id
_entity.type
_entity.pdbx_description
1 polymer ?
#
loop_
_entity_poly.entity_id
_entity_poly.type
_entity_poly.pdbx_seq_one_letter_code
_entity_poly.pdbx_strand_id
1 'polypeptide(L)'
;MPIIWRLLLSWYLKLFALSAASLLCLLMAARLHDIAALSSLGMSWPSLILYALYQIPSILPIVISFSAFLAPILIGRFLFKGQELTALSACCLRLRELLLPILFAAFLLSCANFYFVSELATTAHLKSRQIIAELQRTSPLALLKQPNLVDRGHFAAFSKSTSDGVSEDFVFVFYQSKSERLGLIKAGQISLADTEIVAKEALLIGTKNSSTGEHLWIENIGLTKTKGDLFSWLGVSRGKLSPDHLSLSRLTGENRHISEFGRRIAFALAPLTLSLLAFSYAFTYERRKKILLPSLLALGSLVLIFISKSFFPKPLLALTIQLAPQIVICLWALSRLYRQEKGAL
;
A
#
# COMPACT_ATOMS: atom_id res chain seq x y z
N MET A 1 -31.21 -18.26 -17.10
CA MET A 1 -29.77 -18.26 -17.39
C MET A 1 -29.38 -19.63 -17.90
N PRO A 2 -28.62 -19.76 -19.01
CA PRO A 2 -28.15 -21.05 -19.48
C PRO A 2 -27.29 -21.72 -18.39
N ILE A 3 -27.40 -23.04 -18.29
CA ILE A 3 -26.72 -23.85 -17.26
C ILE A 3 -25.20 -23.56 -17.26
N ILE A 4 -24.61 -23.35 -18.44
CA ILE A 4 -23.20 -23.05 -18.66
C ILE A 4 -22.80 -21.73 -17.94
N TRP A 5 -23.65 -20.70 -17.95
CA TRP A 5 -23.36 -19.43 -17.27
C TRP A 5 -23.26 -19.61 -15.76
N ARG A 6 -24.17 -20.38 -15.18
CA ARG A 6 -24.16 -20.68 -13.75
C ARG A 6 -22.93 -21.48 -13.36
N LEU A 7 -22.52 -22.43 -14.19
CA LEU A 7 -21.33 -23.23 -13.97
C LEU A 7 -20.05 -22.36 -14.03
N LEU A 8 -19.88 -21.58 -15.10
CA LEU A 8 -18.72 -20.71 -15.28
C LEU A 8 -18.62 -19.65 -14.16
N LEU A 9 -19.74 -19.05 -13.79
CA LEU A 9 -19.78 -18.08 -12.71
C LEU A 9 -19.40 -18.70 -11.37
N SER A 10 -19.91 -19.91 -11.08
CA SER A 10 -19.57 -20.65 -9.86
C SER A 10 -18.08 -20.99 -9.80
N TRP A 11 -17.50 -21.44 -10.92
CA TRP A 11 -16.08 -21.75 -11.01
C TRP A 11 -15.22 -20.49 -10.89
N TYR A 12 -15.65 -19.40 -11.54
CA TYR A 12 -14.97 -18.12 -11.44
C TYR A 12 -14.90 -17.62 -9.98
N LEU A 13 -16.02 -17.62 -9.28
CA LEU A 13 -16.08 -17.16 -7.90
C LEU A 13 -15.28 -18.06 -6.95
N LYS A 14 -15.33 -19.38 -7.13
CA LYS A 14 -14.53 -20.33 -6.32
C LYS A 14 -13.04 -20.12 -6.51
N LEU A 15 -12.57 -20.02 -7.76
CA LEU A 15 -11.17 -19.82 -8.08
C LEU A 15 -10.69 -18.43 -7.71
N PHE A 16 -11.56 -17.42 -7.85
CA PHE A 16 -11.32 -16.09 -7.37
C PHE A 16 -11.12 -16.06 -5.84
N ALA A 17 -12.03 -16.67 -5.09
CA ALA A 17 -11.94 -16.72 -3.63
C ALA A 17 -10.69 -17.46 -3.16
N LEU A 18 -10.35 -18.59 -3.80
CA LEU A 18 -9.16 -19.37 -3.50
C LEU A 18 -7.87 -18.56 -3.75
N SER A 19 -7.79 -17.90 -4.93
CA SER A 19 -6.63 -17.08 -5.29
C SER A 19 -6.55 -15.82 -4.40
N ALA A 20 -7.68 -15.22 -4.05
CA ALA A 20 -7.73 -14.07 -3.15
C ALA A 20 -7.24 -14.45 -1.74
N ALA A 21 -7.70 -15.57 -1.19
CA ALA A 21 -7.24 -16.06 0.12
C ALA A 21 -5.72 -16.34 0.10
N SER A 22 -5.22 -17.03 -0.93
CA SER A 22 -3.80 -17.32 -1.07
C SER A 22 -2.93 -16.06 -1.17
N LEU A 23 -3.33 -15.09 -2.00
CA LEU A 23 -2.62 -13.82 -2.15
C LEU A 23 -2.69 -12.96 -0.88
N LEU A 24 -3.84 -12.95 -0.22
CA LEU A 24 -4.01 -12.24 1.05
C LEU A 24 -3.04 -12.81 2.11
N CYS A 25 -2.99 -14.12 2.27
CA CYS A 25 -2.05 -14.78 3.19
C CYS A 25 -0.60 -14.43 2.86
N LEU A 26 -0.23 -14.46 1.58
CA LEU A 26 1.13 -14.13 1.14
C LEU A 26 1.50 -12.67 1.46
N LEU A 27 0.61 -11.73 1.15
CA LEU A 27 0.87 -10.30 1.41
C LEU A 27 0.81 -9.95 2.89
N MET A 28 -0.03 -10.65 3.68
CA MET A 28 -0.02 -10.51 5.13
C MET A 28 1.26 -11.07 5.74
N ALA A 29 1.78 -12.20 5.22
CA ALA A 29 3.08 -12.72 5.65
C ALA A 29 4.22 -11.72 5.42
N ALA A 30 4.21 -10.99 4.31
CA ALA A 30 5.17 -9.91 4.05
C ALA A 30 5.07 -8.75 5.07
N ARG A 31 3.89 -8.53 5.66
CA ARG A 31 3.67 -7.51 6.71
C ARG A 31 4.00 -7.98 8.12
N LEU A 32 4.26 -9.26 8.33
CA LEU A 32 4.64 -9.78 9.65
C LEU A 32 5.87 -9.10 10.23
N HIS A 33 6.82 -8.70 9.37
CA HIS A 33 8.00 -7.97 9.80
C HIS A 33 7.63 -6.63 10.48
N ASP A 34 6.72 -5.86 9.89
CA ASP A 34 6.25 -4.59 10.45
C ASP A 34 5.51 -4.81 11.78
N ILE A 35 4.73 -5.89 11.86
CA ILE A 35 3.98 -6.27 13.08
C ILE A 35 4.94 -6.72 14.19
N ALA A 36 5.97 -7.51 13.84
CA ALA A 36 6.99 -7.94 14.79
C ALA A 36 7.78 -6.75 15.35
N ALA A 37 8.11 -5.77 14.48
CA ALA A 37 8.77 -4.55 14.91
C ALA A 37 7.93 -3.75 15.92
N LEU A 38 6.60 -3.66 15.73
CA LEU A 38 5.71 -3.03 16.70
C LEU A 38 5.58 -3.81 18.01
N SER A 39 5.63 -5.15 17.95
CA SER A 39 5.68 -6.00 19.15
C SER A 39 6.92 -5.75 19.99
N SER A 40 8.09 -5.60 19.37
CA SER A 40 9.35 -5.29 20.08
C SER A 40 9.34 -3.91 20.76
N LEU A 41 8.47 -3.00 20.31
CA LEU A 41 8.25 -1.68 20.92
C LEU A 41 7.34 -1.71 22.14
N GLY A 42 6.88 -2.90 22.59
CA GLY A 42 6.04 -3.05 23.78
C GLY A 42 4.56 -2.81 23.53
N MET A 43 4.07 -2.92 22.30
CA MET A 43 2.65 -2.84 21.99
C MET A 43 1.89 -4.01 22.63
N SER A 44 0.74 -3.72 23.25
CA SER A 44 -0.12 -4.75 23.82
C SER A 44 -0.68 -5.69 22.74
N TRP A 45 -0.82 -6.98 23.05
CA TRP A 45 -1.34 -7.99 22.13
C TRP A 45 -2.67 -7.64 21.45
N PRO A 46 -3.68 -7.09 22.17
CA PRO A 46 -4.94 -6.68 21.53
C PRO A 46 -4.75 -5.58 20.49
N SER A 47 -3.92 -4.59 20.79
CA SER A 47 -3.63 -3.47 19.86
C SER A 47 -2.86 -3.96 18.64
N LEU A 48 -2.00 -4.97 18.80
CA LEU A 48 -1.22 -5.57 17.73
C LEU A 48 -2.11 -6.38 16.77
N ILE A 49 -3.04 -7.17 17.30
CA ILE A 49 -4.04 -7.89 16.50
C ILE A 49 -4.94 -6.89 15.75
N LEU A 50 -5.38 -5.84 16.43
CA LEU A 50 -6.23 -4.81 15.83
C LEU A 50 -5.48 -4.06 14.71
N TYR A 51 -4.21 -3.75 14.91
CA TYR A 51 -3.34 -3.17 13.88
C TYR A 51 -3.21 -4.09 12.66
N ALA A 52 -2.95 -5.38 12.89
CA ALA A 52 -2.87 -6.38 11.81
C ALA A 52 -4.19 -6.48 11.03
N LEU A 53 -5.33 -6.45 11.73
CA LEU A 53 -6.65 -6.48 11.11
C LEU A 53 -6.90 -5.24 10.22
N TYR A 54 -6.46 -4.07 10.65
CA TYR A 54 -6.57 -2.84 9.84
C TYR A 54 -5.63 -2.81 8.63
N GLN A 55 -4.62 -3.69 8.56
CA GLN A 55 -3.80 -3.83 7.36
C GLN A 55 -4.53 -4.56 6.22
N ILE A 56 -5.47 -5.47 6.54
CA ILE A 56 -6.22 -6.25 5.53
C ILE A 56 -6.91 -5.36 4.50
N PRO A 57 -7.75 -4.37 4.89
CA PRO A 57 -8.44 -3.52 3.93
C PRO A 57 -7.52 -2.71 3.02
N SER A 58 -6.31 -2.40 3.47
CA SER A 58 -5.34 -1.65 2.66
C SER A 58 -4.73 -2.48 1.54
N ILE A 59 -4.65 -3.80 1.73
CA ILE A 59 -4.05 -4.76 0.78
C ILE A 59 -5.13 -5.31 -0.17
N LEU A 60 -6.38 -5.34 0.28
CA LEU A 60 -7.51 -5.96 -0.42
C LEU A 60 -7.69 -5.49 -1.88
N PRO A 61 -7.53 -4.20 -2.24
CA PRO A 61 -7.69 -3.75 -3.62
C PRO A 61 -6.72 -4.41 -4.60
N ILE A 62 -5.49 -4.65 -4.16
CA ILE A 62 -4.46 -5.33 -4.96
C ILE A 62 -4.82 -6.81 -5.10
N VAL A 63 -5.20 -7.44 -3.99
CA VAL A 63 -5.61 -8.84 -3.94
C VAL A 63 -6.78 -9.10 -4.89
N ILE A 64 -7.83 -8.27 -4.85
CA ILE A 64 -8.99 -8.39 -5.72
C ILE A 64 -8.58 -8.28 -7.18
N SER A 65 -7.76 -7.30 -7.53
CA SER A 65 -7.32 -7.08 -8.91
C SER A 65 -6.52 -8.25 -9.47
N PHE A 66 -5.56 -8.76 -8.70
CA PHE A 66 -4.75 -9.93 -9.10
C PHE A 66 -5.55 -11.22 -9.14
N SER A 67 -6.44 -11.44 -8.19
CA SER A 67 -7.29 -12.64 -8.16
C SER A 67 -8.28 -12.66 -9.31
N ALA A 68 -8.80 -11.49 -9.69
CA ALA A 68 -9.64 -11.34 -10.87
C ALA A 68 -8.87 -11.64 -12.18
N PHE A 69 -7.56 -11.40 -12.21
CA PHE A 69 -6.69 -11.84 -13.32
C PHE A 69 -6.44 -13.34 -13.31
N LEU A 70 -6.15 -13.94 -12.15
CA LEU A 70 -5.78 -15.35 -12.06
C LEU A 70 -6.98 -16.28 -12.33
N ALA A 71 -8.18 -15.93 -11.88
CA ALA A 71 -9.35 -16.79 -11.99
C ALA A 71 -9.67 -17.20 -13.42
N PRO A 72 -9.76 -16.32 -14.44
CA PRO A 72 -10.01 -16.72 -15.82
C PRO A 72 -8.89 -17.59 -16.42
N ILE A 73 -7.63 -17.36 -16.04
CA ILE A 73 -6.49 -18.17 -16.49
C ILE A 73 -6.63 -19.60 -15.98
N LEU A 74 -7.00 -19.76 -14.72
CA LEU A 74 -7.20 -21.07 -14.10
C LEU A 74 -8.40 -21.78 -14.72
N ILE A 75 -9.52 -21.09 -14.97
CA ILE A 75 -10.68 -21.65 -15.69
C ILE A 75 -10.25 -22.17 -17.06
N GLY A 76 -9.57 -21.33 -17.84
CA GLY A 76 -9.09 -21.74 -19.16
C GLY A 76 -8.23 -23.01 -19.11
N ARG A 77 -7.32 -23.10 -18.12
CA ARG A 77 -6.50 -24.30 -17.92
C ARG A 77 -7.31 -25.55 -17.57
N PHE A 78 -8.33 -25.42 -16.71
CA PHE A 78 -9.20 -26.54 -16.35
C PHE A 78 -10.00 -27.01 -17.55
N LEU A 79 -10.62 -26.10 -18.31
CA LEU A 79 -11.39 -26.42 -19.51
C LEU A 79 -10.52 -27.06 -20.62
N PHE A 80 -9.26 -26.64 -20.74
CA PHE A 80 -8.32 -27.28 -21.68
C PHE A 80 -7.94 -28.70 -21.27
N LYS A 81 -7.61 -28.93 -19.99
CA LYS A 81 -7.24 -30.25 -19.49
C LYS A 81 -8.38 -31.28 -19.64
N GLY A 82 -9.62 -30.86 -19.43
CA GLY A 82 -10.81 -31.69 -19.53
C GLY A 82 -11.30 -31.88 -20.97
N GLN A 83 -10.64 -31.29 -21.98
CA GLN A 83 -11.14 -31.22 -23.37
C GLN A 83 -12.55 -30.61 -23.49
N GLU A 84 -13.04 -30.02 -22.42
CA GLU A 84 -14.37 -29.39 -22.36
C GLU A 84 -14.47 -28.21 -23.32
N LEU A 85 -13.35 -27.49 -23.54
CA LEU A 85 -13.31 -26.38 -24.48
C LEU A 85 -13.57 -26.87 -25.93
N THR A 86 -13.03 -28.03 -26.30
CA THR A 86 -13.24 -28.65 -27.60
C THR A 86 -14.71 -29.08 -27.76
N ALA A 87 -15.30 -29.64 -26.70
CA ALA A 87 -16.72 -29.99 -26.67
C ALA A 87 -17.62 -28.76 -26.80
N LEU A 88 -17.29 -27.65 -26.10
CA LEU A 88 -18.02 -26.37 -26.19
C LEU A 88 -17.92 -25.77 -27.60
N SER A 89 -16.75 -25.85 -28.23
CA SER A 89 -16.58 -25.37 -29.60
C SER A 89 -17.37 -26.23 -30.62
N ALA A 90 -17.46 -27.53 -30.39
CA ALA A 90 -18.30 -28.43 -31.20
C ALA A 90 -19.80 -28.12 -31.08
N CYS A 91 -20.24 -27.57 -29.94
CA CYS A 91 -21.60 -27.08 -29.73
C CYS A 91 -21.85 -25.68 -30.35
N CYS A 92 -20.95 -25.17 -31.19
CA CYS A 92 -21.05 -23.86 -31.85
C CYS A 92 -21.24 -22.66 -30.90
N LEU A 93 -20.82 -22.80 -29.63
CA LEU A 93 -20.88 -21.70 -28.66
C LEU A 93 -19.83 -20.65 -29.00
N ARG A 94 -20.26 -19.42 -29.13
CA ARG A 94 -19.37 -18.30 -29.42
C ARG A 94 -18.55 -17.90 -28.16
N LEU A 95 -17.31 -17.55 -28.39
CA LEU A 95 -16.40 -17.13 -27.29
C LEU A 95 -16.98 -15.99 -26.44
N ARG A 96 -17.77 -15.10 -27.06
CA ARG A 96 -18.48 -14.01 -26.36
C ARG A 96 -19.48 -14.49 -25.33
N GLU A 97 -20.15 -15.61 -25.58
CA GLU A 97 -21.14 -16.18 -24.66
C GLU A 97 -20.50 -16.71 -23.39
N LEU A 98 -19.26 -17.19 -23.48
CA LEU A 98 -18.44 -17.61 -22.35
C LEU A 98 -17.83 -16.42 -21.61
N LEU A 99 -17.52 -15.33 -22.31
CA LEU A 99 -16.95 -14.11 -21.75
C LEU A 99 -17.94 -13.35 -20.86
N LEU A 100 -19.20 -13.28 -21.26
CA LEU A 100 -20.22 -12.42 -20.67
C LEU A 100 -20.44 -12.66 -19.16
N PRO A 101 -20.59 -13.91 -18.67
CA PRO A 101 -20.75 -14.16 -17.23
C PRO A 101 -19.50 -13.79 -16.41
N ILE A 102 -18.31 -13.97 -16.99
CA ILE A 102 -17.05 -13.60 -16.34
C ILE A 102 -16.90 -12.08 -16.25
N LEU A 103 -17.24 -11.35 -17.32
CA LEU A 103 -17.22 -9.90 -17.31
C LEU A 103 -18.24 -9.30 -16.34
N PHE A 104 -19.43 -9.92 -16.27
CA PHE A 104 -20.44 -9.50 -15.30
C PHE A 104 -19.93 -9.64 -13.85
N ALA A 105 -19.30 -10.78 -13.51
CA ALA A 105 -18.70 -10.95 -12.20
C ALA A 105 -17.53 -9.98 -11.97
N ALA A 106 -16.67 -9.78 -12.96
CA ALA A 106 -15.56 -8.82 -12.88
C ALA A 106 -16.05 -7.37 -12.71
N PHE A 107 -17.17 -7.01 -13.33
CA PHE A 107 -17.80 -5.69 -13.13
C PHE A 107 -18.30 -5.52 -11.69
N LEU A 108 -18.98 -6.52 -11.13
CA LEU A 108 -19.40 -6.48 -9.72
C LEU A 108 -18.21 -6.35 -8.77
N LEU A 109 -17.13 -7.11 -9.04
CA LEU A 109 -15.88 -7.02 -8.28
C LEU A 109 -15.22 -5.65 -8.44
N SER A 110 -15.33 -5.01 -9.60
CA SER A 110 -14.84 -3.66 -9.86
C SER A 110 -15.59 -2.63 -9.03
N CYS A 111 -16.91 -2.71 -8.95
CA CYS A 111 -17.74 -1.86 -8.08
C CYS A 111 -17.40 -2.07 -6.59
N ALA A 112 -17.27 -3.32 -6.16
CA ALA A 112 -16.86 -3.65 -4.80
C ALA A 112 -15.45 -3.09 -4.49
N ASN A 113 -14.50 -3.23 -5.42
CA ASN A 113 -13.15 -2.72 -5.26
C ASN A 113 -13.10 -1.20 -5.13
N PHE A 114 -13.95 -0.48 -5.87
CA PHE A 114 -14.10 0.97 -5.71
C PHE A 114 -14.50 1.34 -4.29
N TYR A 115 -15.48 0.65 -3.73
CA TYR A 115 -15.92 0.87 -2.35
C TYR A 115 -14.79 0.57 -1.35
N PHE A 116 -14.08 -0.54 -1.53
CA PHE A 116 -12.94 -0.92 -0.67
C PHE A 116 -11.82 0.12 -0.69
N VAL A 117 -11.44 0.63 -1.87
CA VAL A 117 -10.38 1.65 -2.00
C VAL A 117 -10.82 2.98 -1.41
N SER A 118 -12.07 3.38 -1.67
CA SER A 118 -12.55 4.74 -1.36
C SER A 118 -12.88 4.94 0.12
N GLU A 119 -13.47 3.93 0.78
CA GLU A 119 -13.97 4.07 2.16
C GLU A 119 -13.25 3.14 3.13
N LEU A 120 -13.15 1.85 2.80
CA LEU A 120 -12.67 0.87 3.76
C LEU A 120 -11.16 0.99 3.98
N ALA A 121 -10.37 1.12 2.91
CA ALA A 121 -8.92 1.26 3.01
C ALA A 121 -8.54 2.58 3.67
N THR A 122 -9.23 3.68 3.37
CA THR A 122 -8.96 5.00 3.97
C THR A 122 -9.23 5.02 5.46
N THR A 123 -10.37 4.48 5.90
CA THR A 123 -10.72 4.39 7.33
C THR A 123 -9.78 3.46 8.09
N ALA A 124 -9.39 2.33 7.49
CA ALA A 124 -8.44 1.40 8.07
C ALA A 124 -7.04 2.03 8.23
N HIS A 125 -6.56 2.77 7.23
CA HIS A 125 -5.31 3.53 7.32
C HIS A 125 -5.33 4.58 8.42
N LEU A 126 -6.43 5.32 8.57
CA LEU A 126 -6.57 6.31 9.65
C LEU A 126 -6.50 5.63 11.02
N LYS A 127 -7.24 4.53 11.22
CA LYS A 127 -7.24 3.80 12.49
C LYS A 127 -5.88 3.16 12.80
N SER A 128 -5.20 2.58 11.82
CA SER A 128 -3.87 2.02 12.02
C SER A 128 -2.85 3.10 12.44
N ARG A 129 -2.93 4.30 11.86
CA ARG A 129 -2.10 5.44 12.29
C ARG A 129 -2.44 5.95 13.69
N GLN A 130 -3.71 5.93 14.08
CA GLN A 130 -4.12 6.30 15.43
C GLN A 130 -3.51 5.36 16.46
N ILE A 131 -3.51 4.04 16.21
CA ILE A 131 -2.88 3.05 17.08
C ILE A 131 -1.37 3.32 17.21
N ILE A 132 -0.67 3.59 16.10
CA ILE A 132 0.75 3.93 16.14
C ILE A 132 0.98 5.24 16.91
N ALA A 133 0.16 6.25 16.69
CA ALA A 133 0.28 7.52 17.38
C ALA A 133 0.02 7.40 18.90
N GLU A 134 -0.89 6.50 19.29
CA GLU A 134 -1.15 6.21 20.70
C GLU A 134 0.03 5.47 21.34
N LEU A 135 0.62 4.50 20.64
CA LEU A 135 1.86 3.85 21.09
C LEU A 135 3.00 4.87 21.29
N GLN A 136 3.16 5.79 20.33
CA GLN A 136 4.16 6.85 20.42
C GLN A 136 3.94 7.79 21.61
N ARG A 137 2.68 8.00 22.01
CA ARG A 137 2.33 8.83 23.18
C ARG A 137 2.59 8.10 24.50
N THR A 138 2.32 6.80 24.54
CA THR A 138 2.53 6.00 25.77
C THR A 138 3.99 5.65 25.99
N SER A 139 4.76 5.43 24.94
CA SER A 139 6.15 4.99 25.05
C SER A 139 7.04 5.69 24.01
N PRO A 140 7.33 7.01 24.19
CA PRO A 140 8.12 7.76 23.20
C PRO A 140 9.54 7.24 23.05
N LEU A 141 10.16 6.73 24.10
CA LEU A 141 11.51 6.13 24.05
C LEU A 141 11.52 4.73 23.39
N ALA A 142 10.38 4.07 23.30
CA ALA A 142 10.31 2.78 22.60
C ALA A 142 10.67 2.90 21.11
N LEU A 143 10.45 4.06 20.50
CA LEU A 143 10.88 4.32 19.12
C LEU A 143 12.41 4.30 18.94
N LEU A 144 13.15 4.54 20.00
CA LEU A 144 14.61 4.54 20.01
C LEU A 144 15.21 3.16 20.30
N LYS A 145 14.36 2.17 20.69
CA LYS A 145 14.78 0.76 20.88
C LYS A 145 15.16 0.07 19.56
N GLN A 146 14.69 0.56 18.44
CA GLN A 146 15.15 0.05 17.16
C GLN A 146 16.55 0.61 16.87
N PRO A 147 17.57 -0.25 16.62
CA PRO A 147 18.92 0.19 16.29
C PRO A 147 19.00 0.89 14.92
N ASN A 148 17.89 1.10 14.28
CA ASN A 148 17.80 1.76 13.00
C ASN A 148 17.56 3.24 13.19
N LEU A 149 18.41 4.01 12.57
CA LEU A 149 18.31 5.46 12.41
C LEU A 149 16.87 5.86 12.08
N VAL A 150 16.20 6.55 12.98
CA VAL A 150 14.89 7.15 12.68
C VAL A 150 15.16 8.38 11.81
N ASP A 151 15.30 8.12 10.52
CA ASP A 151 15.47 9.18 9.52
C ASP A 151 14.08 9.62 9.02
N ARG A 152 13.73 10.89 9.28
CA ARG A 152 12.53 11.54 8.76
C ARG A 152 12.84 12.78 7.92
N GLY A 153 13.99 12.81 7.28
CA GLY A 153 14.37 13.84 6.31
C GLY A 153 14.76 15.18 6.93
N HIS A 154 14.34 15.49 8.19
CA HIS A 154 14.69 16.70 8.91
C HIS A 154 15.41 16.43 10.24
N PHE A 155 15.36 15.22 10.70
CA PHE A 155 16.09 14.78 11.88
C PHE A 155 16.41 13.29 11.84
N ALA A 156 17.50 12.91 12.47
CA ALA A 156 17.89 11.53 12.68
C ALA A 156 18.18 11.32 14.17
N ALA A 157 17.66 10.25 14.75
CA ALA A 157 17.90 9.89 16.14
C ALA A 157 18.47 8.48 16.21
N PHE A 158 19.49 8.31 17.03
CA PHE A 158 20.15 7.02 17.28
C PHE A 158 20.33 6.83 18.79
N SER A 159 20.14 5.62 19.26
CA SER A 159 20.41 5.20 20.63
C SER A 159 21.07 3.81 20.63
N LYS A 160 22.07 3.62 21.46
CA LYS A 160 22.80 2.35 21.56
C LYS A 160 22.03 1.31 22.33
N SER A 161 21.46 1.68 23.45
CA SER A 161 20.63 0.80 24.29
C SER A 161 19.50 1.59 24.93
N THR A 162 18.36 0.94 25.13
CA THR A 162 17.23 1.52 25.85
C THR A 162 16.66 0.47 26.79
N SER A 163 16.76 0.68 28.09
CA SER A 163 16.18 -0.16 29.13
C SER A 163 15.39 0.70 30.11
N ASP A 164 14.23 0.23 30.56
CA ASP A 164 13.40 0.80 31.62
C ASP A 164 13.19 2.33 31.60
N GLY A 165 12.98 2.87 30.39
CA GLY A 165 12.72 4.30 30.23
C GLY A 165 13.98 5.20 30.24
N VAL A 166 15.16 4.60 30.27
CA VAL A 166 16.45 5.28 30.14
C VAL A 166 17.11 4.85 28.83
N SER A 167 17.56 5.80 28.04
CA SER A 167 18.29 5.57 26.80
C SER A 167 19.75 6.01 26.99
N GLU A 168 20.68 5.12 26.64
CA GLU A 168 22.12 5.36 26.73
C GLU A 168 22.70 5.72 25.36
N ASP A 169 23.75 6.55 25.37
CA ASP A 169 24.45 7.02 24.16
C ASP A 169 23.48 7.53 23.08
N PHE A 170 22.64 8.49 23.45
CA PHE A 170 21.66 9.08 22.57
C PHE A 170 22.29 10.18 21.70
N VAL A 171 22.09 10.04 20.38
CA VAL A 171 22.52 11.04 19.40
C VAL A 171 21.32 11.51 18.60
N PHE A 172 21.09 12.79 18.59
CA PHE A 172 20.01 13.42 17.85
C PHE A 172 20.57 14.48 16.91
N VAL A 173 20.36 14.29 15.63
CA VAL A 173 20.77 15.23 14.58
C VAL A 173 19.50 15.85 13.98
N PHE A 174 19.45 17.17 13.93
CA PHE A 174 18.34 17.87 13.33
C PHE A 174 18.81 18.94 12.35
N TYR A 175 18.07 19.07 11.26
CA TYR A 175 18.30 20.10 10.25
C TYR A 175 17.17 21.12 10.26
N GLN A 176 17.51 22.35 10.53
CA GLN A 176 16.55 23.44 10.54
C GLN A 176 16.54 24.16 9.20
N SER A 177 15.60 23.78 8.32
CA SER A 177 15.48 24.26 6.93
C SER A 177 15.39 25.79 6.80
N LYS A 178 14.84 26.51 7.80
CA LYS A 178 14.72 27.98 7.75
C LYS A 178 16.03 28.73 8.02
N SER A 179 16.96 28.12 8.71
CA SER A 179 18.23 28.75 9.12
C SER A 179 19.45 28.04 8.53
N GLU A 180 19.26 27.02 7.71
CA GLU A 180 20.32 26.15 7.16
C GLU A 180 21.32 25.67 8.23
N ARG A 181 20.82 25.46 9.46
CA ARG A 181 21.63 25.04 10.60
C ARG A 181 21.47 23.55 10.84
N LEU A 182 22.59 22.89 11.00
CA LEU A 182 22.67 21.52 11.45
C LEU A 182 22.97 21.53 12.95
N GLY A 183 22.09 20.96 13.74
CA GLY A 183 22.30 20.81 15.17
C GLY A 183 22.45 19.32 15.52
N LEU A 184 23.38 19.04 16.42
CA LEU A 184 23.62 17.70 16.95
C LEU A 184 23.52 17.78 18.47
N ILE A 185 22.71 16.91 19.05
CA ILE A 185 22.63 16.72 20.51
C ILE A 185 23.12 15.31 20.79
N LYS A 186 24.19 15.19 21.55
CA LYS A 186 24.67 13.92 22.09
C LYS A 186 24.43 13.93 23.59
N ALA A 187 23.77 12.91 24.13
CA ALA A 187 23.56 12.76 25.57
C ALA A 187 24.02 11.38 26.02
N GLY A 188 24.74 11.30 27.11
CA GLY A 188 25.17 10.04 27.72
C GLY A 188 23.98 9.23 28.20
N GLN A 189 23.04 9.87 28.87
CA GLN A 189 21.78 9.24 29.32
C GLN A 189 20.60 10.18 29.12
N ILE A 190 19.50 9.62 28.61
CA ILE A 190 18.20 10.32 28.56
C ILE A 190 17.19 9.51 29.35
N SER A 191 16.57 10.12 30.33
CA SER A 191 15.44 9.56 31.09
C SER A 191 14.18 10.38 30.84
N LEU A 192 13.05 9.69 30.75
CA LEU A 192 11.73 10.30 30.65
C LEU A 192 11.10 10.27 32.04
N ALA A 193 11.09 11.41 32.73
CA ALA A 193 10.21 11.63 33.87
C ALA A 193 8.81 12.01 33.36
N ASP A 194 7.76 11.87 34.16
CA ASP A 194 6.34 11.97 33.77
C ASP A 194 5.98 13.14 32.82
N THR A 195 6.66 14.25 32.90
CA THR A 195 6.42 15.47 32.10
C THR A 195 7.69 16.05 31.47
N GLU A 196 8.87 15.58 31.86
CA GLU A 196 10.14 16.19 31.52
C GLU A 196 11.10 15.15 30.89
N ILE A 197 11.87 15.60 29.92
CA ILE A 197 13.03 14.85 29.44
C ILE A 197 14.25 15.39 30.20
N VAL A 198 14.88 14.51 30.93
CA VAL A 198 16.14 14.82 31.61
C VAL A 198 17.26 14.15 30.81
N ALA A 199 18.11 14.97 30.22
CA ALA A 199 19.34 14.52 29.60
C ALA A 199 20.52 14.79 30.50
N LYS A 200 21.29 13.77 30.83
CA LYS A 200 22.57 13.87 31.55
C LYS A 200 23.73 13.84 30.57
N GLU A 201 24.75 14.62 30.84
CA GLU A 201 25.95 14.72 30.00
C GLU A 201 25.63 15.06 28.53
N ALA A 202 24.87 16.15 28.32
CA ALA A 202 24.47 16.54 26.98
C ALA A 202 25.47 17.51 26.35
N LEU A 203 25.96 17.12 25.16
CA LEU A 203 26.78 17.98 24.29
C LEU A 203 25.90 18.50 23.16
N LEU A 204 25.70 19.78 23.05
CA LEU A 204 24.97 20.45 22.01
C LEU A 204 25.98 21.09 21.03
N ILE A 205 25.99 20.64 19.80
CA ILE A 205 26.82 21.19 18.74
C ILE A 205 25.91 21.86 17.71
N GLY A 206 26.05 23.17 17.56
CA GLY A 206 25.37 23.93 16.54
C GLY A 206 26.34 24.46 15.51
N THR A 207 26.15 24.18 14.25
CA THR A 207 26.93 24.76 13.16
C THR A 207 26.11 25.86 12.47
N LYS A 208 26.63 27.09 12.51
CA LYS A 208 26.18 28.18 11.63
C LYS A 208 27.10 28.16 10.41
N ASN A 209 26.65 28.54 9.24
CA ASN A 209 27.38 28.58 7.96
C ASN A 209 28.73 29.35 7.96
N SER A 210 29.28 29.67 9.13
CA SER A 210 30.60 30.21 9.34
C SER A 210 31.44 29.23 10.13
N SER A 211 32.67 29.10 9.79
CA SER A 211 33.71 28.15 10.15
C SER A 211 34.02 27.91 11.64
N THR A 212 33.22 28.38 12.54
CA THR A 212 33.36 28.17 13.99
C THR A 212 32.14 27.44 14.51
N GLY A 213 32.31 26.13 14.79
CA GLY A 213 31.31 25.36 15.53
C GLY A 213 31.21 25.83 16.95
N GLU A 214 30.05 26.23 17.41
CA GLU A 214 29.78 26.51 18.81
C GLU A 214 29.50 25.19 19.54
N HIS A 215 30.29 24.85 20.52
CA HIS A 215 30.10 23.68 21.39
C HIS A 215 29.59 24.15 22.73
N LEU A 216 28.47 23.60 23.16
CA LEU A 216 27.90 23.86 24.48
C LEU A 216 27.83 22.51 25.21
N TRP A 217 28.64 22.40 26.27
CA TRP A 217 28.59 21.25 27.17
C TRP A 217 27.67 21.59 28.35
N ILE A 218 26.67 20.77 28.60
CA ILE A 218 25.71 20.97 29.68
C ILE A 218 25.60 19.65 30.44
N GLU A 219 25.90 19.72 31.72
CA GLU A 219 25.94 18.57 32.60
C GLU A 219 24.54 17.95 32.84
N ASN A 220 23.51 18.79 32.94
CA ASN A 220 22.12 18.36 33.06
C ASN A 220 21.20 19.34 32.29
N ILE A 221 20.47 18.83 31.30
CA ILE A 221 19.40 19.57 30.65
C ILE A 221 18.06 19.00 31.07
N GLY A 222 17.27 19.71 31.82
CA GLY A 222 15.85 19.47 31.98
C GLY A 222 15.09 20.20 30.88
N LEU A 223 14.61 19.50 29.88
CA LEU A 223 13.71 20.06 28.87
C LEU A 223 12.29 19.98 29.41
N THR A 224 11.84 21.02 30.09
CA THR A 224 10.45 21.22 30.50
C THR A 224 9.59 21.56 29.29
N LYS A 225 9.29 20.59 28.45
CA LYS A 225 8.29 20.75 27.39
C LYS A 225 7.13 19.80 27.65
N THR A 226 5.92 20.36 27.61
CA THR A 226 4.71 19.52 27.66
C THR A 226 4.78 18.42 26.63
N LYS A 227 4.29 17.23 26.97
CA LYS A 227 4.27 16.05 26.05
C LYS A 227 3.82 16.43 24.63
N GLY A 228 2.91 17.41 24.49
CA GLY A 228 2.42 17.90 23.20
C GLY A 228 3.47 18.63 22.34
N ASP A 229 4.34 19.40 22.96
CA ASP A 229 5.39 20.15 22.26
C ASP A 229 6.55 19.26 21.84
N LEU A 230 6.84 18.22 22.61
CA LEU A 230 7.81 17.19 22.28
C LEU A 230 7.40 16.42 21.03
N PHE A 231 6.13 16.05 20.91
CA PHE A 231 5.61 15.38 19.72
C PHE A 231 5.61 16.28 18.48
N SER A 232 5.38 17.58 18.65
CA SER A 232 5.51 18.54 17.56
C SER A 232 6.97 18.71 17.12
N TRP A 233 7.89 18.65 18.09
CA TRP A 233 9.33 18.80 17.87
C TRP A 233 9.93 17.53 17.23
N LEU A 234 9.50 16.35 17.66
CA LEU A 234 9.86 15.06 17.05
C LEU A 234 9.20 14.84 15.67
N GLY A 235 8.56 15.86 15.10
CA GLY A 235 7.91 15.74 13.79
C GLY A 235 6.67 14.83 13.81
N VAL A 236 6.20 14.40 14.97
CA VAL A 236 4.89 13.77 15.19
C VAL A 236 3.80 14.85 15.14
N SER A 237 4.05 15.96 14.44
CA SER A 237 3.05 16.98 14.25
C SER A 237 1.84 16.35 13.58
N ARG A 238 0.66 16.86 13.86
CA ARG A 238 -0.57 16.65 13.10
C ARG A 238 -0.31 17.09 11.66
N GLY A 239 0.54 16.33 10.95
CA GLY A 239 0.85 16.58 9.55
C GLY A 239 -0.45 16.63 8.79
N LYS A 240 -0.59 17.54 7.84
CA LYS A 240 -1.71 17.58 6.90
C LYS A 240 -1.97 16.15 6.46
N LEU A 241 -3.18 15.67 6.72
CA LEU A 241 -3.61 14.34 6.33
C LEU A 241 -3.28 14.16 4.85
N SER A 242 -2.46 13.17 4.54
CA SER A 242 -2.17 12.82 3.14
C SER A 242 -3.51 12.55 2.44
N PRO A 243 -3.68 12.93 1.16
CA PRO A 243 -4.91 12.67 0.40
C PRO A 243 -5.36 11.21 0.43
N ASP A 244 -4.41 10.29 0.59
CA ASP A 244 -4.64 8.84 0.71
C ASP A 244 -5.57 8.46 1.89
N HIS A 245 -5.67 9.32 2.91
CA HIS A 245 -6.43 9.07 4.13
C HIS A 245 -7.79 9.79 4.18
N LEU A 246 -8.11 10.54 3.13
CA LEU A 246 -9.38 11.26 3.06
C LEU A 246 -10.45 10.36 2.45
N SER A 247 -11.62 10.30 3.09
CA SER A 247 -12.81 9.69 2.49
C SER A 247 -13.21 10.44 1.21
N LEU A 248 -13.96 9.79 0.33
CA LEU A 248 -14.40 10.38 -0.94
C LEU A 248 -15.09 11.74 -0.75
N SER A 249 -15.90 11.86 0.30
CA SER A 249 -16.67 13.08 0.64
C SER A 249 -15.79 14.26 1.06
N ARG A 250 -14.54 14.03 1.46
CA ARG A 250 -13.59 15.06 1.91
C ARG A 250 -12.55 15.43 0.86
N LEU A 251 -12.61 14.81 -0.30
CA LEU A 251 -11.75 15.17 -1.41
C LEU A 251 -12.24 16.49 -2.01
N THR A 252 -11.44 17.54 -1.84
CA THR A 252 -11.64 18.84 -2.44
C THR A 252 -10.97 18.94 -3.80
N GLY A 253 -11.26 20.00 -4.59
CA GLY A 253 -10.71 20.17 -5.94
C GLY A 253 -9.21 20.49 -6.06
N GLU A 254 -8.42 20.31 -5.01
CA GLU A 254 -6.96 20.47 -5.08
C GLU A 254 -6.33 19.43 -6.02
N ASN A 255 -5.25 19.81 -6.70
CA ASN A 255 -4.54 18.95 -7.67
C ASN A 255 -4.16 17.58 -7.13
N ARG A 256 -3.74 17.49 -5.87
CA ARG A 256 -3.41 16.23 -5.21
C ARG A 256 -4.62 15.34 -4.98
N HIS A 257 -5.78 15.95 -4.71
CA HIS A 257 -7.04 15.23 -4.49
C HIS A 257 -7.59 14.69 -5.81
N ILE A 258 -7.45 15.41 -6.91
CA ILE A 258 -7.83 14.94 -8.25
C ILE A 258 -6.98 13.73 -8.65
N SER A 259 -5.67 13.80 -8.41
CA SER A 259 -4.75 12.69 -8.69
C SER A 259 -5.08 11.44 -7.87
N GLU A 260 -5.45 11.62 -6.59
CA GLU A 260 -5.86 10.52 -5.72
C GLU A 260 -7.19 9.90 -6.16
N PHE A 261 -8.15 10.71 -6.59
CA PHE A 261 -9.41 10.23 -7.13
C PHE A 261 -9.20 9.40 -8.40
N GLY A 262 -8.32 9.86 -9.30
CA GLY A 262 -7.91 9.10 -10.48
C GLY A 262 -7.31 7.73 -10.13
N ARG A 263 -6.47 7.68 -9.10
CA ARG A 263 -5.87 6.44 -8.60
C ARG A 263 -6.93 5.45 -8.10
N ARG A 264 -7.95 5.94 -7.38
CA ARG A 264 -9.06 5.11 -6.90
C ARG A 264 -9.87 4.53 -8.05
N ILE A 265 -10.15 5.33 -9.09
CA ILE A 265 -10.82 4.86 -10.30
C ILE A 265 -9.97 3.81 -11.02
N ALA A 266 -8.66 4.03 -11.16
CA ALA A 266 -7.77 3.07 -11.80
C ALA A 266 -7.74 1.71 -11.07
N PHE A 267 -7.68 1.71 -9.72
CA PHE A 267 -7.82 0.48 -8.94
C PHE A 267 -9.20 -0.16 -9.06
N ALA A 268 -10.24 0.65 -9.13
CA ALA A 268 -11.60 0.14 -9.33
C ALA A 268 -11.76 -0.57 -10.67
N LEU A 269 -11.20 -0.03 -11.76
CA LEU A 269 -11.26 -0.61 -13.08
C LEU A 269 -10.35 -1.83 -13.27
N ALA A 270 -9.30 -1.96 -12.46
CA ALA A 270 -8.31 -3.02 -12.59
C ALA A 270 -8.89 -4.45 -12.61
N PRO A 271 -9.84 -4.86 -11.73
CA PRO A 271 -10.42 -6.20 -11.81
C PRO A 271 -11.08 -6.50 -13.14
N LEU A 272 -11.78 -5.53 -13.72
CA LEU A 272 -12.47 -5.69 -15.00
C LEU A 272 -11.48 -5.80 -16.17
N THR A 273 -10.54 -4.87 -16.28
CA THR A 273 -9.56 -4.85 -17.37
C THR A 273 -8.61 -6.04 -17.33
N LEU A 274 -8.20 -6.44 -16.13
CA LEU A 274 -7.31 -7.59 -15.94
C LEU A 274 -8.03 -8.92 -16.17
N SER A 275 -9.32 -9.05 -15.80
CA SER A 275 -10.12 -10.22 -16.13
C SER A 275 -10.32 -10.37 -17.65
N LEU A 276 -10.56 -9.26 -18.35
CA LEU A 276 -10.67 -9.25 -19.80
C LEU A 276 -9.36 -9.66 -20.48
N LEU A 277 -8.24 -9.13 -19.99
CA LEU A 277 -6.91 -9.51 -20.44
C LEU A 277 -6.66 -11.00 -20.22
N ALA A 278 -6.91 -11.48 -19.01
CA ALA A 278 -6.73 -12.88 -18.65
C ALA A 278 -7.57 -13.82 -19.50
N PHE A 279 -8.83 -13.47 -19.74
CA PHE A 279 -9.73 -14.25 -20.61
C PHE A 279 -9.21 -14.30 -22.04
N SER A 280 -8.79 -13.16 -22.62
CA SER A 280 -8.27 -13.10 -23.98
C SER A 280 -7.05 -14.00 -24.22
N TYR A 281 -6.29 -14.28 -23.15
CA TYR A 281 -5.15 -15.21 -23.20
C TYR A 281 -5.52 -16.64 -22.82
N ALA A 282 -6.38 -16.83 -21.84
CA ALA A 282 -6.76 -18.14 -21.34
C ALA A 282 -7.43 -18.98 -22.43
N PHE A 283 -8.29 -18.37 -23.23
CA PHE A 283 -9.06 -19.06 -24.27
C PHE A 283 -8.41 -19.06 -25.67
N THR A 284 -7.28 -18.37 -25.82
CA THR A 284 -6.45 -18.39 -27.04
C THR A 284 -5.31 -19.38 -26.96
N TYR A 285 -5.26 -20.18 -25.94
CA TYR A 285 -4.13 -21.07 -25.66
C TYR A 285 -4.08 -22.24 -26.65
N GLU A 286 -3.84 -21.94 -27.89
CA GLU A 286 -3.17 -22.85 -28.83
C GLU A 286 -1.66 -22.68 -28.61
N ARG A 287 -1.04 -23.73 -28.08
CA ARG A 287 0.39 -24.02 -28.10
C ARG A 287 1.31 -23.00 -27.41
N ARG A 288 1.60 -23.25 -26.13
CA ARG A 288 2.88 -23.02 -25.47
C ARG A 288 3.24 -21.58 -25.03
N LYS A 289 3.48 -21.46 -23.73
CA LYS A 289 4.49 -20.55 -23.12
C LYS A 289 4.25 -19.04 -23.04
N LYS A 290 3.10 -18.49 -23.45
CA LYS A 290 2.94 -17.02 -23.46
C LYS A 290 2.10 -16.42 -22.31
N ILE A 291 2.00 -17.13 -21.18
CA ILE A 291 1.32 -16.58 -19.97
C ILE A 291 2.18 -15.48 -19.33
N LEU A 292 3.48 -15.48 -19.58
CA LEU A 292 4.42 -14.52 -19.00
C LEU A 292 4.11 -13.10 -19.47
N LEU A 293 3.74 -12.89 -20.73
CA LEU A 293 3.41 -11.57 -21.26
C LEU A 293 2.19 -10.91 -20.59
N PRO A 294 1.00 -11.58 -20.51
CA PRO A 294 -0.15 -10.99 -19.82
C PRO A 294 0.08 -10.79 -18.31
N SER A 295 0.83 -11.69 -17.66
CA SER A 295 1.16 -11.51 -16.25
C SER A 295 2.08 -10.32 -16.02
N LEU A 296 3.04 -10.08 -16.91
CA LEU A 296 3.95 -8.93 -16.85
C LEU A 296 3.21 -7.62 -17.13
N LEU A 297 2.26 -7.62 -18.06
CA LEU A 297 1.38 -6.46 -18.33
C LEU A 297 0.45 -6.17 -17.15
N ALA A 298 -0.14 -7.19 -16.54
CA ALA A 298 -0.98 -7.04 -15.37
C ALA A 298 -0.20 -6.46 -14.18
N LEU A 299 0.98 -7.01 -13.90
CA LEU A 299 1.86 -6.52 -12.85
C LEU A 299 2.35 -5.10 -13.15
N GLY A 300 2.78 -4.85 -14.39
CA GLY A 300 3.23 -3.52 -14.83
C GLY A 300 2.17 -2.45 -14.68
N SER A 301 0.91 -2.74 -15.02
CA SER A 301 -0.19 -1.79 -14.87
C SER A 301 -0.45 -1.42 -13.40
N LEU A 302 -0.39 -2.39 -12.48
CA LEU A 302 -0.56 -2.13 -11.05
C LEU A 302 0.64 -1.36 -10.46
N VAL A 303 1.87 -1.69 -10.87
CA VAL A 303 3.08 -0.96 -10.47
C VAL A 303 3.01 0.50 -10.92
N LEU A 304 2.54 0.78 -12.15
CA LEU A 304 2.36 2.14 -12.66
C LEU A 304 1.36 2.96 -11.82
N ILE A 305 0.28 2.34 -11.33
CA ILE A 305 -0.65 3.01 -10.41
C ILE A 305 0.07 3.43 -9.11
N PHE A 306 1.00 2.62 -8.59
CA PHE A 306 1.78 2.99 -7.41
C PHE A 306 2.80 4.09 -7.69
N ILE A 307 3.53 4.00 -8.79
CA ILE A 307 4.53 5.00 -9.20
C ILE A 307 3.87 6.35 -9.42
N SER A 308 2.61 6.39 -9.86
CA SER A 308 1.86 7.63 -10.10
C SER A 308 1.76 8.54 -8.87
N LYS A 309 1.95 8.01 -7.64
CA LYS A 309 2.00 8.83 -6.41
C LYS A 309 3.11 9.89 -6.44
N SER A 310 4.22 9.61 -7.09
CA SER A 310 5.33 10.55 -7.22
C SER A 310 4.95 11.78 -8.07
N PHE A 311 3.91 11.66 -8.89
CA PHE A 311 3.45 12.70 -9.82
C PHE A 311 2.18 13.42 -9.34
N PHE A 312 1.73 13.22 -8.12
CA PHE A 312 0.51 13.83 -7.56
C PHE A 312 0.44 15.37 -7.70
N PRO A 313 1.53 16.14 -7.62
CA PRO A 313 1.47 17.59 -7.86
C PRO A 313 1.04 17.99 -9.27
N LYS A 314 1.20 17.08 -10.26
CA LYS A 314 0.84 17.27 -11.66
C LYS A 314 -0.36 16.38 -12.03
N PRO A 315 -1.63 16.85 -11.86
CA PRO A 315 -2.81 15.99 -11.92
C PRO A 315 -3.00 15.34 -13.29
N LEU A 316 -2.78 16.06 -14.40
CA LEU A 316 -2.94 15.50 -15.74
C LEU A 316 -1.95 14.34 -15.99
N LEU A 317 -0.70 14.51 -15.60
CA LEU A 317 0.33 13.48 -15.78
C LEU A 317 0.06 12.28 -14.88
N ALA A 318 -0.39 12.49 -13.65
CA ALA A 318 -0.79 11.41 -12.76
C ALA A 318 -1.98 10.62 -13.31
N LEU A 319 -3.02 11.29 -13.81
CA LEU A 319 -4.20 10.67 -14.41
C LEU A 319 -3.85 9.85 -15.66
N THR A 320 -2.99 10.36 -16.53
CA THR A 320 -2.56 9.62 -17.72
C THR A 320 -1.80 8.35 -17.34
N ILE A 321 -0.86 8.42 -16.41
CA ILE A 321 -0.12 7.24 -15.92
C ILE A 321 -1.06 6.19 -15.29
N GLN A 322 -2.14 6.63 -14.63
CA GLN A 322 -3.07 5.76 -13.94
C GLN A 322 -4.07 5.07 -14.89
N LEU A 323 -4.65 5.84 -15.82
CA LEU A 323 -5.77 5.36 -16.66
C LEU A 323 -5.30 4.82 -18.01
N ALA A 324 -4.26 5.39 -18.62
CA ALA A 324 -3.80 4.94 -19.94
C ALA A 324 -3.45 3.45 -19.99
N PRO A 325 -2.74 2.85 -19.01
CA PRO A 325 -2.45 1.42 -19.04
C PRO A 325 -3.72 0.57 -19.03
N GLN A 326 -4.75 0.97 -18.27
CA GLN A 326 -6.01 0.25 -18.19
C GLN A 326 -6.77 0.29 -19.53
N ILE A 327 -6.80 1.47 -20.17
CA ILE A 327 -7.42 1.65 -21.47
C ILE A 327 -6.69 0.85 -22.54
N VAL A 328 -5.36 0.93 -22.57
CA VAL A 328 -4.53 0.19 -23.55
C VAL A 328 -4.72 -1.31 -23.39
N ILE A 329 -4.72 -1.83 -22.18
CA ILE A 329 -4.94 -3.26 -21.90
C ILE A 329 -6.34 -3.67 -22.36
N CYS A 330 -7.36 -2.87 -22.09
CA CYS A 330 -8.73 -3.14 -22.51
C CYS A 330 -8.86 -3.21 -24.03
N LEU A 331 -8.35 -2.19 -24.74
CA LEU A 331 -8.38 -2.12 -26.19
C LEU A 331 -7.61 -3.29 -26.82
N TRP A 332 -6.45 -3.61 -26.27
CA TRP A 332 -5.65 -4.73 -26.77
C TRP A 332 -6.32 -6.09 -26.56
N ALA A 333 -6.91 -6.31 -25.38
CA ALA A 333 -7.65 -7.54 -25.09
C ALA A 333 -8.89 -7.68 -26.03
N LEU A 334 -9.64 -6.59 -26.25
CA LEU A 334 -10.79 -6.59 -27.17
C LEU A 334 -10.36 -6.83 -28.61
N SER A 335 -9.29 -6.19 -29.08
CA SER A 335 -8.78 -6.38 -30.44
C SER A 335 -8.35 -7.83 -30.69
N ARG A 336 -7.76 -8.45 -29.66
CA ARG A 336 -7.34 -9.85 -29.72
C ARG A 336 -8.54 -10.79 -29.78
N LEU A 337 -9.56 -10.59 -28.94
CA LEU A 337 -10.80 -11.37 -28.98
C LEU A 337 -11.51 -11.26 -30.33
N TYR A 338 -11.55 -10.05 -30.90
CA TYR A 338 -12.14 -9.81 -32.21
C TYR A 338 -11.41 -10.57 -33.34
N ARG A 339 -10.07 -10.60 -33.31
CA ARG A 339 -9.27 -11.37 -34.28
C ARG A 339 -9.50 -12.86 -34.16
N GLN A 340 -9.69 -13.38 -32.94
CA GLN A 340 -9.97 -14.79 -32.70
C GLN A 340 -11.33 -15.23 -33.24
N GLU A 341 -12.36 -14.40 -33.08
CA GLU A 341 -13.68 -14.71 -33.66
C GLU A 341 -13.68 -14.74 -35.18
N LYS A 342 -12.78 -13.97 -35.82
CA LYS A 342 -12.63 -14.00 -37.29
C LYS A 342 -11.75 -15.14 -37.83
N GLY A 343 -11.23 -16.02 -36.96
CA GLY A 343 -10.36 -17.11 -37.37
C GLY A 343 -8.98 -16.67 -37.88
N ALA A 344 -8.55 -15.44 -37.57
CA ALA A 344 -7.29 -14.85 -38.04
C ALA A 344 -6.09 -15.14 -37.12
N LEU A 345 -6.27 -16.07 -36.16
CA LEU A 345 -5.21 -16.48 -35.21
C LEU A 345 -5.10 -18.00 -35.14
#